data_54e8ba6dec6bef28df3f41a95ea196ea
#
_entry.id   54e8ba6dec6bef28df3f41a95ea196ea
#
_cell.length_a   1.000
_cell.length_b   1.000
_cell.length_c   1.000
_cell.angle_alpha   90.00
_cell.angle_beta   90.00
_cell.angle_gamma   90.00
#
_symmetry.space_group_name_H-M   'P 1'
#
loop_
_entity.id
_entity.type
_entity.pdbx_description
1 polymer ?
#
loop_
_entity_poly.entity_id
_entity_poly.type
_entity_poly.pdbx_seq_one_letter_code
_entity_poly.pdbx_strand_id
1 'polypeptide(L)'
;MLATLADDPRRSRAIVGGRNIHDGFLFHQPIDLSRYPDLEQYGKTDGFSLNYYSNWSDFDIEFADPATVETLAAHLSTVWLRDADTNLARPFSIPVRSDGARPSGTARHFISVPYEDGHALEDYFVELVDAAQHHIQIVNPYLNLTPKLAQAVDRALARGVRIDIVGRIDLKGDIGGKFLTALNKLFVEKYGDRINIREFKAPDVVLHSKIMMIDERLVAISSVNLNNRSFFHDSENGMMVLDPAFYTRMKPIYDDYVAHSNPVATNVTIPWAYRLLFDEDWVRQAF
;
A
#
# COMPACT_ATOMS: atom_id res chain seq x y z
N MET A 1 3.61 -9.12 -9.00
CA MET A 1 3.53 -10.01 -10.19
C MET A 1 4.94 -10.19 -10.75
N LEU A 2 5.28 -11.40 -11.16
CA LEU A 2 6.60 -11.72 -11.71
C LEU A 2 6.42 -12.50 -13.03
N ALA A 3 7.07 -12.07 -14.08
CA ALA A 3 7.15 -12.76 -15.36
C ALA A 3 8.62 -12.96 -15.72
N THR A 4 9.06 -14.22 -15.76
CA THR A 4 10.46 -14.58 -16.05
C THR A 4 10.57 -15.36 -17.34
N LEU A 5 11.64 -15.09 -18.09
CA LEU A 5 12.00 -15.81 -19.30
C LEU A 5 13.39 -16.44 -19.11
N ALA A 6 13.41 -17.78 -19.03
CA ALA A 6 14.65 -18.52 -18.79
C ALA A 6 15.68 -18.34 -19.92
N ASP A 7 15.20 -18.18 -21.16
CA ASP A 7 16.06 -18.10 -22.35
C ASP A 7 16.63 -16.68 -22.56
N ASP A 8 15.96 -15.66 -22.05
CA ASP A 8 16.42 -14.27 -22.13
C ASP A 8 16.04 -13.50 -20.86
N PRO A 9 16.86 -13.53 -19.80
CA PRO A 9 16.62 -12.84 -18.54
C PRO A 9 16.33 -11.34 -18.67
N ARG A 10 16.89 -10.68 -19.70
CA ARG A 10 16.66 -9.24 -19.95
C ARG A 10 15.21 -8.91 -20.34
N ARG A 11 14.44 -9.92 -20.75
CA ARG A 11 13.01 -9.80 -21.02
C ARG A 11 12.14 -10.10 -19.80
N SER A 12 12.73 -10.56 -18.70
CA SER A 12 12.01 -10.78 -17.47
C SER A 12 11.54 -9.45 -16.88
N ARG A 13 10.37 -9.47 -16.24
CA ARG A 13 9.73 -8.28 -15.64
C ARG A 13 9.17 -8.64 -14.28
N ALA A 14 9.21 -7.66 -13.38
CA ALA A 14 8.54 -7.74 -12.10
C ALA A 14 7.70 -6.46 -11.87
N ILE A 15 6.51 -6.62 -11.35
CA ILE A 15 5.62 -5.52 -10.96
C ILE A 15 5.36 -5.64 -9.47
N VAL A 16 5.61 -4.57 -8.74
CA VAL A 16 5.40 -4.45 -7.29
C VAL A 16 4.48 -3.26 -7.02
N GLY A 17 3.50 -3.44 -6.15
CA GLY A 17 2.57 -2.40 -5.75
C GLY A 17 1.42 -2.93 -4.93
N GLY A 18 0.41 -2.10 -4.72
CA GLY A 18 -0.75 -2.40 -3.89
C GLY A 18 -2.00 -2.84 -4.63
N ARG A 19 -1.91 -3.07 -5.93
CA ARG A 19 -3.07 -3.42 -6.75
C ARG A 19 -3.62 -4.80 -6.42
N ASN A 20 -4.89 -4.85 -6.06
CA ASN A 20 -5.63 -6.09 -5.91
C ASN A 20 -6.08 -6.60 -7.29
N ILE A 21 -5.93 -7.90 -7.53
CA ILE A 21 -6.39 -8.55 -8.75
C ILE A 21 -7.86 -8.94 -8.55
N HIS A 22 -8.76 -8.09 -9.03
CA HIS A 22 -10.19 -8.30 -8.95
C HIS A 22 -10.89 -7.48 -10.04
N ASP A 23 -11.83 -8.07 -10.78
CA ASP A 23 -12.47 -7.41 -11.92
C ASP A 23 -13.17 -6.11 -11.53
N GLY A 24 -13.85 -6.09 -10.38
CA GLY A 24 -14.53 -4.91 -9.88
C GLY A 24 -13.60 -3.76 -9.50
N PHE A 25 -12.30 -3.98 -9.34
CA PHE A 25 -11.30 -2.94 -9.05
C PHE A 25 -10.58 -2.43 -10.29
N LEU A 26 -10.66 -3.20 -11.39
CA LEU A 26 -10.00 -2.88 -12.65
C LEU A 26 -10.96 -2.26 -13.67
N PHE A 27 -12.26 -2.51 -13.54
CA PHE A 27 -13.26 -2.15 -14.53
C PHE A 27 -14.47 -1.47 -13.89
N HIS A 28 -15.13 -0.59 -14.65
CA HIS A 28 -16.36 0.11 -14.21
C HIS A 28 -17.63 -0.75 -14.33
N GLN A 29 -17.57 -1.83 -15.10
CA GLN A 29 -18.68 -2.73 -15.38
C GLN A 29 -18.16 -4.15 -15.67
N PRO A 30 -19.03 -5.17 -15.61
CA PRO A 30 -18.67 -6.53 -15.98
C PRO A 30 -18.04 -6.59 -17.36
N ILE A 31 -16.97 -7.41 -17.50
CA ILE A 31 -16.28 -7.62 -18.77
C ILE A 31 -17.07 -8.61 -19.61
N ASP A 32 -17.11 -8.40 -20.92
CA ASP A 32 -17.60 -9.40 -21.87
C ASP A 32 -16.55 -10.51 -22.03
N LEU A 33 -16.81 -11.66 -21.42
CA LEU A 33 -15.98 -12.87 -21.53
C LEU A 33 -16.41 -13.81 -22.66
N SER A 34 -17.29 -13.40 -23.56
CA SER A 34 -17.80 -14.27 -24.66
C SER A 34 -16.69 -14.85 -25.53
N ARG A 35 -15.53 -14.18 -25.63
CA ARG A 35 -14.35 -14.66 -26.35
C ARG A 35 -13.45 -15.61 -25.54
N TYR A 36 -13.73 -15.77 -24.25
CA TYR A 36 -12.92 -16.52 -23.29
C TYR A 36 -13.82 -17.43 -22.44
N PRO A 37 -14.44 -18.44 -23.02
CA PRO A 37 -15.49 -19.24 -22.37
C PRO A 37 -14.99 -20.03 -21.14
N ASP A 38 -13.68 -20.22 -21.02
CA ASP A 38 -13.05 -20.91 -19.89
C ASP A 38 -12.68 -19.95 -18.74
N LEU A 39 -12.93 -18.64 -18.90
CA LEU A 39 -12.68 -17.65 -17.85
C LEU A 39 -14.00 -17.29 -17.15
N GLU A 40 -13.92 -17.16 -15.82
CA GLU A 40 -14.99 -16.62 -14.99
C GLU A 40 -14.62 -15.23 -14.52
N GLN A 41 -15.64 -14.37 -14.32
CA GLN A 41 -15.43 -13.07 -13.70
C GLN A 41 -15.07 -13.26 -12.22
N TYR A 42 -13.90 -12.79 -11.85
CA TYR A 42 -13.48 -12.78 -10.46
C TYR A 42 -14.16 -11.63 -9.70
N GLY A 43 -15.00 -11.96 -8.75
CA GLY A 43 -15.76 -10.98 -7.97
C GLY A 43 -17.26 -11.04 -8.17
N LYS A 44 -17.74 -11.97 -8.98
CA LYS A 44 -19.15 -12.35 -8.96
C LYS A 44 -19.43 -13.15 -7.68
N THR A 45 -19.75 -12.46 -6.60
CA THR A 45 -20.13 -13.12 -5.35
C THR A 45 -21.65 -13.24 -5.29
N ASP A 46 -22.14 -14.45 -5.45
CA ASP A 46 -23.53 -14.78 -5.16
C ASP A 46 -23.79 -14.57 -3.67
N GLY A 47 -24.56 -13.56 -3.32
CA GLY A 47 -25.03 -13.31 -1.96
C GLY A 47 -24.47 -12.08 -1.23
N PHE A 48 -23.37 -11.49 -1.65
CA PHE A 48 -22.99 -10.14 -1.24
C PHE A 48 -23.25 -9.19 -2.39
N SER A 49 -24.27 -8.37 -2.28
CA SER A 49 -24.75 -7.45 -3.32
C SER A 49 -23.82 -6.23 -3.52
N LEU A 50 -22.54 -6.44 -3.52
CA LEU A 50 -21.57 -5.39 -3.75
C LEU A 50 -21.11 -5.53 -5.19
N ASN A 51 -21.87 -4.91 -6.11
CA ASN A 51 -21.40 -4.61 -7.44
C ASN A 51 -20.23 -3.60 -7.34
N TYR A 52 -19.07 -4.07 -6.89
CA TYR A 52 -17.84 -3.28 -6.84
C TYR A 52 -17.16 -3.21 -8.19
N TYR A 53 -17.87 -2.66 -9.14
CA TYR A 53 -17.21 -2.16 -10.34
C TYR A 53 -16.92 -0.68 -10.12
N SER A 54 -15.72 -0.39 -9.62
CA SER A 54 -15.21 0.97 -9.49
C SER A 54 -13.76 1.01 -9.90
N ASN A 55 -13.39 2.03 -10.61
CA ASN A 55 -12.03 2.23 -11.04
C ASN A 55 -11.16 2.61 -9.83
N TRP A 56 -10.30 1.70 -9.40
CA TRP A 56 -9.38 1.95 -8.30
C TRP A 56 -8.10 2.59 -8.82
N SER A 57 -7.75 3.73 -8.26
CA SER A 57 -6.47 4.38 -8.52
C SER A 57 -5.39 3.69 -7.72
N ASP A 58 -4.70 2.75 -8.34
CA ASP A 58 -3.51 2.10 -7.82
C ASP A 58 -2.27 2.55 -8.58
N PHE A 59 -1.14 2.48 -7.92
CA PHE A 59 0.16 2.72 -8.52
C PHE A 59 1.08 1.53 -8.27
N ASP A 60 1.67 1.03 -9.35
CA ASP A 60 2.59 -0.08 -9.33
C ASP A 60 3.89 0.33 -10.03
N ILE A 61 5.00 -0.28 -9.64
CA ILE A 61 6.31 -0.07 -10.27
C ILE A 61 6.75 -1.33 -11.02
N GLU A 62 7.14 -1.17 -12.28
CA GLU A 62 7.73 -2.24 -13.09
C GLU A 62 9.25 -2.18 -13.03
N PHE A 63 9.86 -3.33 -12.86
CA PHE A 63 11.32 -3.53 -12.92
C PHE A 63 11.67 -4.41 -14.12
N ALA A 64 12.65 -3.94 -14.88
CA ALA A 64 13.21 -4.63 -16.04
C ALA A 64 14.67 -5.05 -15.82
N ASP A 65 15.31 -4.56 -14.75
CA ASP A 65 16.67 -4.91 -14.40
C ASP A 65 16.76 -6.37 -13.94
N PRO A 66 17.58 -7.23 -14.59
CA PRO A 66 17.64 -8.66 -14.26
C PRO A 66 18.02 -8.94 -12.81
N ALA A 67 18.91 -8.17 -12.21
CA ALA A 67 19.34 -8.38 -10.83
C ALA A 67 18.21 -8.08 -9.82
N THR A 68 17.43 -7.03 -10.07
CA THR A 68 16.23 -6.72 -9.27
C THR A 68 15.17 -7.79 -9.42
N VAL A 69 14.90 -8.25 -10.65
CA VAL A 69 13.94 -9.33 -10.92
C VAL A 69 14.35 -10.63 -10.24
N GLU A 70 15.63 -10.97 -10.26
CA GLU A 70 16.20 -12.15 -9.56
C GLU A 70 16.00 -12.06 -8.05
N THR A 71 16.24 -10.89 -7.45
CA THR A 71 16.01 -10.65 -6.02
C THR A 71 14.55 -10.85 -5.65
N LEU A 72 13.62 -10.30 -6.45
CA LEU A 72 12.17 -10.49 -6.26
C LEU A 72 11.77 -11.96 -6.38
N ALA A 73 12.34 -12.68 -7.36
CA ALA A 73 12.11 -14.11 -7.54
C ALA A 73 12.57 -14.91 -6.32
N ALA A 74 13.74 -14.59 -5.76
CA ALA A 74 14.26 -15.22 -4.56
C ALA A 74 13.36 -14.98 -3.34
N HIS A 75 12.86 -13.75 -3.15
CA HIS A 75 11.91 -13.43 -2.07
C HIS A 75 10.59 -14.21 -2.21
N LEU A 76 10.01 -14.28 -3.41
CA LEU A 76 8.81 -15.08 -3.65
C LEU A 76 9.03 -16.56 -3.39
N SER A 77 10.19 -17.11 -3.79
CA SER A 77 10.55 -18.50 -3.52
C SER A 77 10.65 -18.76 -2.01
N THR A 78 11.21 -17.82 -1.25
CA THR A 78 11.31 -17.93 0.22
C THR A 78 9.92 -17.99 0.86
N VAL A 79 9.00 -17.11 0.45
CA VAL A 79 7.62 -17.12 0.97
C VAL A 79 6.89 -18.41 0.59
N TRP A 80 7.05 -18.86 -0.65
CA TRP A 80 6.43 -20.12 -1.10
C TRP A 80 6.91 -21.34 -0.31
N LEU A 81 8.21 -21.41 -0.01
CA LEU A 81 8.82 -22.55 0.68
C LEU A 81 8.55 -22.56 2.21
N ARG A 82 8.06 -21.46 2.79
CA ARG A 82 7.68 -21.42 4.21
C ARG A 82 6.61 -22.43 4.57
N ASP A 83 5.78 -22.83 3.63
CA ASP A 83 4.69 -23.78 3.82
C ASP A 83 5.08 -25.23 3.45
N ALA A 84 6.38 -25.54 3.42
CA ALA A 84 6.89 -26.84 3.01
C ALA A 84 6.43 -28.00 3.92
N ASP A 85 6.04 -27.73 5.17
CA ASP A 85 5.56 -28.74 6.11
C ASP A 85 4.15 -29.26 5.79
N THR A 86 3.40 -28.60 4.93
CA THR A 86 2.00 -28.97 4.61
C THR A 86 1.85 -30.03 3.55
N ASN A 87 2.92 -30.56 2.96
CA ASN A 87 2.92 -31.47 1.80
C ASN A 87 2.20 -30.91 0.53
N LEU A 88 1.73 -29.69 0.56
CA LEU A 88 1.08 -29.00 -0.54
C LEU A 88 2.08 -28.14 -1.32
N ALA A 89 3.11 -27.64 -0.64
CA ALA A 89 4.15 -26.85 -1.27
C ALA A 89 5.03 -27.76 -2.15
N ARG A 90 5.01 -27.55 -3.44
CA ARG A 90 5.98 -28.18 -4.34
C ARG A 90 7.19 -27.27 -4.45
N PRO A 91 8.41 -27.81 -4.31
CA PRO A 91 9.60 -27.03 -4.61
C PRO A 91 9.46 -26.45 -6.03
N PHE A 92 9.55 -25.14 -6.14
CA PHE A 92 9.64 -24.51 -7.44
C PHE A 92 10.86 -23.59 -7.45
N SER A 93 11.51 -23.52 -8.57
CA SER A 93 12.54 -22.53 -8.80
C SER A 93 12.07 -21.61 -9.91
N ILE A 94 12.21 -20.31 -9.69
CA ILE A 94 11.95 -19.32 -10.69
C ILE A 94 13.22 -19.21 -11.54
N PRO A 95 13.19 -19.59 -12.84
CA PRO A 95 14.39 -19.58 -13.67
C PRO A 95 14.74 -18.15 -14.07
N VAL A 96 15.38 -17.44 -13.17
CA VAL A 96 15.95 -16.11 -13.44
C VAL A 96 17.46 -16.25 -13.45
N ARG A 97 18.09 -15.79 -14.51
CA ARG A 97 19.54 -15.68 -14.58
C ARG A 97 19.90 -14.21 -14.62
N SER A 98 20.67 -13.76 -13.65
CA SER A 98 21.33 -12.48 -13.78
C SER A 98 22.53 -12.65 -14.72
N ASP A 99 22.79 -11.62 -15.51
CA ASP A 99 23.99 -11.55 -16.36
C ASP A 99 25.24 -11.16 -15.55
N GLY A 100 25.19 -11.33 -14.22
CA GLY A 100 26.24 -10.94 -13.28
C GLY A 100 26.20 -9.47 -12.89
N ALA A 101 25.19 -8.71 -13.33
CA ALA A 101 24.97 -7.35 -12.87
C ALA A 101 24.68 -7.34 -11.36
N ARG A 102 25.38 -6.48 -10.63
CA ARG A 102 25.10 -6.27 -9.21
C ARG A 102 23.98 -5.24 -9.06
N PRO A 103 23.03 -5.45 -8.13
CA PRO A 103 22.04 -4.42 -7.80
C PRO A 103 22.73 -3.11 -7.46
N SER A 104 22.20 -1.99 -7.95
CA SER A 104 22.76 -0.66 -7.69
C SER A 104 22.75 -0.26 -6.20
N GLY A 105 21.99 -1.00 -5.39
CA GLY A 105 21.78 -0.72 -3.97
C GLY A 105 20.80 0.43 -3.70
N THR A 106 20.24 1.04 -4.73
CA THR A 106 19.27 2.14 -4.59
C THR A 106 17.82 1.68 -4.44
N ALA A 107 17.51 0.44 -4.79
CA ALA A 107 16.18 -0.15 -4.65
C ALA A 107 16.22 -1.37 -3.71
N ARG A 108 15.24 -1.47 -2.83
CA ARG A 108 15.10 -2.60 -1.90
C ARG A 108 13.65 -3.08 -1.88
N HIS A 109 13.44 -4.34 -2.24
CA HIS A 109 12.18 -5.03 -2.05
C HIS A 109 12.05 -5.55 -0.62
N PHE A 110 10.86 -5.43 -0.04
CA PHE A 110 10.52 -6.06 1.23
C PHE A 110 9.26 -6.93 1.09
N ILE A 111 9.20 -7.97 1.89
CA ILE A 111 8.01 -8.77 2.15
C ILE A 111 7.87 -8.86 3.66
N SER A 112 6.66 -8.68 4.16
CA SER A 112 6.31 -8.89 5.56
C SER A 112 5.26 -9.97 5.69
N VAL A 113 5.47 -10.85 6.65
CA VAL A 113 4.51 -11.85 7.12
C VAL A 113 4.45 -11.73 8.64
N PRO A 114 3.53 -10.96 9.22
CA PRO A 114 3.59 -10.47 10.60
C PRO A 114 3.81 -11.54 11.67
N TYR A 115 3.20 -12.71 11.50
CA TYR A 115 3.31 -13.80 12.46
C TYR A 115 4.63 -14.56 12.40
N GLU A 116 5.46 -14.28 11.41
CA GLU A 116 6.77 -14.91 11.24
C GLU A 116 7.93 -13.93 11.44
N ASP A 117 7.75 -12.67 11.06
CA ASP A 117 8.79 -11.64 11.12
C ASP A 117 8.75 -10.78 12.39
N GLY A 118 7.85 -11.11 13.35
CA GLY A 118 7.75 -10.40 14.62
C GLY A 118 7.32 -8.94 14.48
N HIS A 119 6.51 -8.63 13.46
CA HIS A 119 6.04 -7.26 13.15
C HIS A 119 7.17 -6.31 12.70
N ALA A 120 8.21 -6.83 12.08
CA ALA A 120 9.35 -6.04 11.60
C ALA A 120 8.96 -4.93 10.61
N LEU A 121 7.82 -5.05 9.93
CA LEU A 121 7.30 -4.02 9.04
C LEU A 121 6.98 -2.72 9.78
N GLU A 122 6.39 -2.80 10.98
CA GLU A 122 6.11 -1.63 11.80
C GLU A 122 7.40 -0.89 12.16
N ASP A 123 8.41 -1.63 12.63
CA ASP A 123 9.72 -1.08 12.97
C ASP A 123 10.36 -0.39 11.78
N TYR A 124 10.28 -1.01 10.61
CA TYR A 124 10.81 -0.44 9.38
C TYR A 124 10.15 0.88 9.00
N PHE A 125 8.82 0.98 9.09
CA PHE A 125 8.12 2.24 8.82
C PHE A 125 8.39 3.31 9.89
N VAL A 126 8.53 2.91 11.15
CA VAL A 126 8.96 3.80 12.25
C VAL A 126 10.34 4.39 11.95
N GLU A 127 11.32 3.55 11.56
CA GLU A 127 12.65 4.01 11.18
C GLU A 127 12.63 4.99 10.01
N LEU A 128 11.79 4.77 8.99
CA LEU A 128 11.64 5.69 7.86
C LEU A 128 11.13 7.06 8.31
N VAL A 129 10.12 7.10 9.18
CA VAL A 129 9.55 8.34 9.72
C VAL A 129 10.54 9.05 10.65
N ASP A 130 11.27 8.30 11.48
CA ASP A 130 12.28 8.86 12.38
C ASP A 130 13.51 9.38 11.62
N ALA A 131 13.86 8.79 10.48
CA ALA A 131 14.96 9.25 9.63
C ALA A 131 14.63 10.51 8.81
N ALA A 132 13.35 10.85 8.64
CA ALA A 132 12.92 12.03 7.90
C ALA A 132 13.42 13.34 8.55
N GLN A 133 13.96 14.27 7.73
CA GLN A 133 14.54 15.53 8.19
C GLN A 133 13.69 16.75 7.81
N HIS A 134 12.98 16.70 6.69
CA HIS A 134 12.31 17.86 6.12
C HIS A 134 10.85 17.63 5.75
N HIS A 135 10.56 16.56 5.00
CA HIS A 135 9.26 16.39 4.40
C HIS A 135 8.88 14.92 4.17
N ILE A 136 7.68 14.55 4.60
CA ILE A 136 7.04 13.28 4.28
C ILE A 136 5.77 13.56 3.47
N GLN A 137 5.64 12.94 2.30
CA GLN A 137 4.47 13.03 1.43
C GLN A 137 3.86 11.64 1.28
N ILE A 138 2.57 11.52 1.53
CA ILE A 138 1.88 10.23 1.60
C ILE A 138 0.64 10.24 0.71
N VAL A 139 0.44 9.15 -0.04
CA VAL A 139 -0.85 8.79 -0.63
C VAL A 139 -1.25 7.47 -0.01
N ASN A 140 -2.34 7.44 0.76
CA ASN A 140 -2.79 6.21 1.42
C ASN A 140 -4.29 6.27 1.74
N PRO A 141 -5.09 5.23 1.40
CA PRO A 141 -6.54 5.26 1.60
C PRO A 141 -6.97 5.15 3.06
N TYR A 142 -6.13 4.59 3.95
CA TYR A 142 -6.49 4.29 5.33
C TYR A 142 -5.48 4.88 6.31
N LEU A 143 -5.99 5.52 7.36
CA LEU A 143 -5.20 6.31 8.31
C LEU A 143 -5.55 5.90 9.75
N ASN A 144 -5.20 4.69 10.15
CA ASN A 144 -5.35 4.19 11.52
C ASN A 144 -3.99 3.72 12.04
N LEU A 145 -3.10 4.66 12.31
CA LEU A 145 -1.73 4.36 12.72
C LEU A 145 -1.66 3.48 13.96
N THR A 146 -0.73 2.55 13.97
CA THR A 146 -0.35 1.84 15.18
C THR A 146 0.16 2.82 16.25
N PRO A 147 0.08 2.49 17.53
CA PRO A 147 0.60 3.36 18.58
C PRO A 147 2.07 3.74 18.39
N LYS A 148 2.90 2.81 17.94
CA LYS A 148 4.33 3.02 17.72
C LYS A 148 4.60 3.94 16.53
N LEU A 149 3.89 3.74 15.42
CA LEU A 149 4.00 4.63 14.25
C LEU A 149 3.43 6.02 14.55
N ALA A 150 2.34 6.13 15.31
CA ALA A 150 1.81 7.42 15.76
C ALA A 150 2.83 8.21 16.61
N GLN A 151 3.56 7.53 17.50
CA GLN A 151 4.66 8.16 18.25
C GLN A 151 5.80 8.62 17.33
N ALA A 152 6.14 7.87 16.30
CA ALA A 152 7.14 8.30 15.33
C ALA A 152 6.69 9.54 14.54
N VAL A 153 5.43 9.61 14.14
CA VAL A 153 4.83 10.81 13.54
C VAL A 153 4.90 12.01 14.49
N ASP A 154 4.55 11.82 15.78
CA ASP A 154 4.64 12.88 16.78
C ASP A 154 6.09 13.37 16.95
N ARG A 155 7.09 12.46 16.94
CA ARG A 155 8.52 12.84 16.97
C ARG A 155 8.96 13.60 15.72
N ALA A 156 8.51 13.17 14.54
CA ALA A 156 8.81 13.85 13.27
C ALA A 156 8.26 15.30 13.28
N LEU A 157 7.01 15.47 13.70
CA LEU A 157 6.38 16.79 13.84
C LEU A 157 7.11 17.66 14.87
N ALA A 158 7.56 17.09 16.00
CA ALA A 158 8.34 17.81 17.00
C ALA A 158 9.72 18.27 16.48
N ARG A 159 10.29 17.57 15.51
CA ARG A 159 11.50 17.97 14.79
C ARG A 159 11.25 19.03 13.70
N GLY A 160 10.00 19.40 13.44
CA GLY A 160 9.62 20.34 12.38
C GLY A 160 9.52 19.71 10.99
N VAL A 161 9.45 18.38 10.90
CA VAL A 161 9.21 17.68 9.61
C VAL A 161 7.80 17.99 9.14
N ARG A 162 7.67 18.47 7.90
CA ARG A 162 6.38 18.68 7.26
C ARG A 162 5.80 17.35 6.81
N ILE A 163 4.50 17.13 7.05
CA ILE A 163 3.81 15.92 6.60
C ILE A 163 2.58 16.33 5.79
N ASP A 164 2.51 15.84 4.55
CA ASP A 164 1.39 16.04 3.63
C ASP A 164 0.77 14.69 3.29
N ILE A 165 -0.55 14.54 3.44
CA ILE A 165 -1.26 13.28 3.18
C ILE A 165 -2.43 13.51 2.22
N VAL A 166 -2.51 12.68 1.18
CA VAL A 166 -3.70 12.49 0.37
C VAL A 166 -4.33 11.16 0.75
N GLY A 167 -5.56 11.20 1.27
CA GLY A 167 -6.26 10.02 1.78
C GLY A 167 -7.72 9.94 1.31
N ARG A 168 -8.42 8.95 1.83
CA ARG A 168 -9.88 8.80 1.73
C ARG A 168 -10.48 8.98 3.11
N ILE A 169 -10.96 10.18 3.42
CA ILE A 169 -11.47 10.44 4.77
C ILE A 169 -12.90 9.94 4.93
N ASP A 170 -13.71 10.04 3.88
CA ASP A 170 -15.11 9.63 3.90
C ASP A 170 -15.34 8.49 2.90
N LEU A 171 -15.30 7.25 3.41
CA LEU A 171 -15.55 6.05 2.61
C LEU A 171 -17.04 5.82 2.49
N LYS A 172 -17.55 5.87 1.26
CA LYS A 172 -18.92 5.47 0.97
C LYS A 172 -19.04 3.95 1.01
N GLY A 173 -20.15 3.42 1.44
CA GLY A 173 -20.41 1.98 1.36
C GLY A 173 -21.10 1.41 2.59
N ASP A 174 -20.79 0.14 2.83
CA ASP A 174 -21.34 -0.69 3.88
C ASP A 174 -20.88 -0.33 5.30
N ILE A 175 -21.15 -1.20 6.24
CA ILE A 175 -20.77 -1.02 7.64
C ILE A 175 -19.23 -0.90 7.80
N GLY A 176 -18.46 -1.67 7.02
CA GLY A 176 -16.99 -1.62 7.03
C GLY A 176 -16.46 -0.26 6.57
N GLY A 177 -17.02 0.31 5.51
CA GLY A 177 -16.71 1.66 5.05
C GLY A 177 -16.98 2.73 6.11
N LYS A 178 -18.07 2.58 6.90
CA LYS A 178 -18.37 3.49 8.01
C LYS A 178 -17.35 3.39 9.15
N PHE A 179 -16.90 2.17 9.48
CA PHE A 179 -15.84 1.96 10.47
C PHE A 179 -14.54 2.65 10.04
N LEU A 180 -14.09 2.38 8.81
CA LEU A 180 -12.87 2.99 8.27
C LEU A 180 -12.97 4.51 8.17
N THR A 181 -14.15 5.05 7.80
CA THR A 181 -14.43 6.49 7.85
C THR A 181 -14.23 7.05 9.25
N ALA A 182 -14.76 6.38 10.27
CA ALA A 182 -14.63 6.86 11.65
C ALA A 182 -13.17 6.84 12.12
N LEU A 183 -12.40 5.80 11.77
CA LEU A 183 -10.95 5.72 12.07
C LEU A 183 -10.16 6.82 11.36
N ASN A 184 -10.41 7.04 10.06
CA ASN A 184 -9.76 8.12 9.32
C ASN A 184 -10.13 9.50 9.91
N LYS A 185 -11.36 9.71 10.38
CA LYS A 185 -11.77 10.92 11.06
C LYS A 185 -11.10 11.10 12.44
N LEU A 186 -10.86 10.01 13.18
CA LEU A 186 -10.06 10.08 14.41
C LEU A 186 -8.62 10.54 14.14
N PHE A 187 -8.03 10.09 13.03
CA PHE A 187 -6.73 10.58 12.60
C PHE A 187 -6.77 12.07 12.26
N VAL A 188 -7.78 12.54 11.52
CA VAL A 188 -7.97 13.97 11.21
C VAL A 188 -8.13 14.80 12.48
N GLU A 189 -8.94 14.35 13.44
CA GLU A 189 -9.13 15.01 14.72
C GLU A 189 -7.82 15.17 15.50
N LYS A 190 -6.98 14.14 15.50
CA LYS A 190 -5.70 14.14 16.22
C LYS A 190 -4.64 15.00 15.53
N TYR A 191 -4.59 14.98 14.19
CA TYR A 191 -3.47 15.51 13.44
C TYR A 191 -3.80 16.67 12.49
N GLY A 192 -5.07 16.96 12.22
CA GLY A 192 -5.49 17.91 11.20
C GLY A 192 -4.94 19.33 11.35
N ASP A 193 -4.62 19.76 12.57
CA ASP A 193 -4.01 21.08 12.84
C ASP A 193 -2.48 21.09 12.65
N ARG A 194 -1.85 19.92 12.50
CA ARG A 194 -0.39 19.74 12.41
C ARG A 194 0.09 19.11 11.11
N ILE A 195 -0.79 18.41 10.40
CA ILE A 195 -0.54 17.71 9.15
C ILE A 195 -1.46 18.28 8.08
N ASN A 196 -0.93 18.53 6.89
CA ASN A 196 -1.76 18.90 5.74
C ASN A 196 -2.45 17.67 5.17
N ILE A 197 -3.72 17.48 5.52
CA ILE A 197 -4.53 16.34 5.10
C ILE A 197 -5.48 16.77 3.98
N ARG A 198 -5.48 16.02 2.90
CA ARG A 198 -6.36 16.22 1.74
C ARG A 198 -7.15 14.96 1.44
N GLU A 199 -8.41 15.13 1.08
CA GLU A 199 -9.28 14.03 0.65
C GLU A 199 -9.32 13.95 -0.87
N PHE A 200 -8.97 12.79 -1.41
CA PHE A 200 -9.05 12.52 -2.84
C PHE A 200 -10.51 12.52 -3.33
N LYS A 201 -10.78 13.23 -4.41
CA LYS A 201 -12.14 13.51 -4.93
C LYS A 201 -12.25 13.37 -6.46
N ALA A 202 -11.49 12.49 -7.08
CA ALA A 202 -11.70 12.24 -8.51
C ALA A 202 -13.06 11.55 -8.74
N PRO A 203 -13.85 11.98 -9.75
CA PRO A 203 -15.12 11.35 -10.08
C PRO A 203 -14.93 9.88 -10.47
N ASP A 204 -15.76 9.00 -9.92
CA ASP A 204 -15.81 7.56 -10.24
C ASP A 204 -14.46 6.80 -10.06
N VAL A 205 -13.54 7.39 -9.31
CA VAL A 205 -12.23 6.79 -9.00
C VAL A 205 -12.09 6.63 -7.49
N VAL A 206 -11.69 5.44 -7.07
CA VAL A 206 -11.42 5.11 -5.68
C VAL A 206 -9.93 5.15 -5.44
N LEU A 207 -9.45 6.02 -4.55
CA LEU A 207 -8.05 6.03 -4.14
C LEU A 207 -7.69 4.70 -3.47
N HIS A 208 -6.68 4.01 -3.98
CA HIS A 208 -6.17 2.79 -3.37
C HIS A 208 -4.64 2.71 -3.35
N SER A 209 -3.94 3.66 -3.95
CA SER A 209 -2.47 3.73 -3.96
C SER A 209 -1.87 3.90 -2.57
N LYS A 210 -0.71 3.29 -2.33
CA LYS A 210 0.08 3.41 -1.12
C LYS A 210 1.49 3.84 -1.49
N ILE A 211 1.72 5.14 -1.41
CA ILE A 211 2.97 5.80 -1.78
C ILE A 211 3.45 6.63 -0.59
N MET A 212 4.72 6.54 -0.27
CA MET A 212 5.38 7.43 0.69
C MET A 212 6.65 7.99 0.06
N MET A 213 6.81 9.30 0.12
CA MET A 213 7.98 10.00 -0.42
C MET A 213 8.62 10.82 0.69
N ILE A 214 9.95 10.73 0.86
CA ILE A 214 10.67 11.36 1.98
C ILE A 214 11.86 12.14 1.45
N ASP A 215 11.97 13.41 1.89
CA ASP A 215 13.15 14.27 1.77
C ASP A 215 13.73 14.36 0.35
N GLU A 216 12.87 14.38 -0.66
CA GLU A 216 13.24 14.48 -2.08
C GLU A 216 14.21 13.39 -2.58
N ARG A 217 14.29 12.27 -1.87
CA ARG A 217 15.27 11.21 -2.15
C ARG A 217 14.75 9.78 -2.04
N LEU A 218 13.77 9.51 -1.19
CA LEU A 218 13.22 8.17 -0.99
C LEU A 218 11.78 8.11 -1.47
N VAL A 219 11.44 7.03 -2.16
CA VAL A 219 10.08 6.69 -2.56
C VAL A 219 9.79 5.25 -2.18
N ALA A 220 8.70 5.05 -1.45
CA ALA A 220 8.13 3.75 -1.16
C ALA A 220 6.83 3.55 -1.95
N ILE A 221 6.71 2.42 -2.63
CA ILE A 221 5.50 1.97 -3.31
C ILE A 221 5.21 0.57 -2.79
N SER A 222 4.01 0.37 -2.21
CA SER A 222 3.74 -0.87 -1.49
C SER A 222 2.26 -1.26 -1.50
N SER A 223 1.96 -2.41 -0.91
CA SER A 223 0.61 -2.80 -0.55
C SER A 223 0.18 -2.29 0.84
N VAL A 224 1.09 -1.70 1.61
CA VAL A 224 0.91 -1.33 3.03
C VAL A 224 -0.07 -0.19 3.21
N ASN A 225 -1.21 -0.47 3.81
CA ASN A 225 -2.08 0.58 4.34
C ASN A 225 -1.51 1.10 5.67
N LEU A 226 -1.69 2.40 5.93
CA LEU A 226 -1.32 2.98 7.22
C LEU A 226 -2.38 2.66 8.28
N ASN A 227 -2.58 1.35 8.53
CA ASN A 227 -3.53 0.86 9.53
C ASN A 227 -2.97 -0.36 10.26
N ASN A 228 -3.54 -0.68 11.43
CA ASN A 228 -3.10 -1.79 12.25
C ASN A 228 -3.15 -3.13 11.49
N ARG A 229 -4.13 -3.31 10.63
CA ARG A 229 -4.29 -4.55 9.89
C ARG A 229 -3.09 -4.87 9.00
N SER A 230 -2.58 -3.90 8.24
CA SER A 230 -1.39 -4.10 7.41
C SER A 230 -0.13 -4.41 8.23
N PHE A 231 0.02 -3.82 9.42
CA PHE A 231 1.21 -4.02 10.24
C PHE A 231 1.17 -5.30 11.08
N PHE A 232 -0.03 -5.80 11.45
CA PHE A 232 -0.15 -6.89 12.40
C PHE A 232 -0.79 -8.17 11.84
N HIS A 233 -1.51 -8.09 10.72
CA HIS A 233 -2.32 -9.21 10.24
C HIS A 233 -2.11 -9.58 8.79
N ASP A 234 -1.99 -8.61 7.90
CA ASP A 234 -1.90 -8.87 6.45
C ASP A 234 -0.44 -9.10 6.04
N SER A 235 -0.24 -10.01 5.08
CA SER A 235 1.05 -10.12 4.41
C SER A 235 1.19 -8.98 3.41
N GLU A 236 2.29 -8.25 3.50
CA GLU A 236 2.52 -7.05 2.73
C GLU A 236 3.82 -7.13 1.93
N ASN A 237 3.89 -6.36 0.85
CA ASN A 237 5.10 -6.23 0.07
C ASN A 237 5.27 -4.79 -0.44
N GLY A 238 6.49 -4.45 -0.82
CA GLY A 238 6.75 -3.15 -1.42
C GLY A 238 8.19 -2.99 -1.89
N MET A 239 8.41 -1.86 -2.52
CA MET A 239 9.71 -1.44 -3.00
C MET A 239 10.04 -0.07 -2.43
N MET A 240 11.20 0.05 -1.82
CA MET A 240 11.84 1.30 -1.42
C MET A 240 12.91 1.66 -2.43
N VAL A 241 12.83 2.86 -2.99
CA VAL A 241 13.82 3.38 -3.94
C VAL A 241 14.46 4.63 -3.35
N LEU A 242 15.74 4.57 -3.05
CA LEU A 242 16.54 5.68 -2.55
C LEU A 242 17.30 6.32 -3.71
N ASP A 243 16.63 7.16 -4.47
CA ASP A 243 17.17 7.82 -5.66
C ASP A 243 16.47 9.17 -5.89
N PRO A 244 17.16 10.32 -5.80
CA PRO A 244 16.59 11.64 -6.07
C PRO A 244 16.00 11.77 -7.50
N ALA A 245 16.61 11.11 -8.48
CA ALA A 245 16.09 11.14 -9.85
C ALA A 245 14.76 10.36 -9.97
N PHE A 246 14.62 9.26 -9.24
CA PHE A 246 13.36 8.55 -9.16
C PHE A 246 12.30 9.38 -8.42
N TYR A 247 12.66 10.00 -7.30
CA TYR A 247 11.76 10.93 -6.59
C TYR A 247 11.25 12.04 -7.52
N THR A 248 12.13 12.66 -8.31
CA THR A 248 11.77 13.70 -9.27
C THR A 248 10.76 13.22 -10.32
N ARG A 249 10.87 11.95 -10.76
CA ARG A 249 9.88 11.35 -11.67
C ARG A 249 8.55 11.05 -10.99
N MET A 250 8.55 10.73 -9.70
CA MET A 250 7.35 10.45 -8.91
C MET A 250 6.60 11.71 -8.48
N LYS A 251 7.30 12.84 -8.37
CA LYS A 251 6.71 14.10 -7.88
C LYS A 251 5.49 14.56 -8.69
N PRO A 252 5.50 14.56 -10.03
CA PRO A 252 4.30 14.89 -10.82
C PRO A 252 3.11 13.97 -10.57
N ILE A 253 3.37 12.68 -10.27
CA ILE A 253 2.32 11.70 -9.94
C ILE A 253 1.68 12.06 -8.59
N TYR A 254 2.50 12.37 -7.59
CA TYR A 254 2.01 12.85 -6.31
C TYR A 254 1.20 14.17 -6.46
N ASP A 255 1.70 15.10 -7.27
CA ASP A 255 1.03 16.38 -7.52
C ASP A 255 -0.32 16.20 -8.21
N ASP A 256 -0.46 15.20 -9.06
CA ASP A 256 -1.75 14.85 -9.67
C ASP A 256 -2.76 14.35 -8.62
N TYR A 257 -2.34 13.52 -7.65
CA TYR A 257 -3.19 13.17 -6.51
C TYR A 257 -3.60 14.40 -5.69
N VAL A 258 -2.70 15.33 -5.47
CA VAL A 258 -2.99 16.60 -4.78
C VAL A 258 -3.97 17.45 -5.57
N ALA A 259 -3.80 17.55 -6.90
CA ALA A 259 -4.69 18.31 -7.78
C ALA A 259 -6.13 17.78 -7.79
N HIS A 260 -6.30 16.45 -7.64
CA HIS A 260 -7.60 15.79 -7.55
C HIS A 260 -8.09 15.61 -6.09
N SER A 261 -7.62 16.44 -5.17
CA SER A 261 -7.99 16.36 -3.76
C SER A 261 -8.36 17.71 -3.16
N ASN A 262 -9.19 17.70 -2.13
CA ASN A 262 -9.59 18.90 -1.39
C ASN A 262 -9.00 18.89 0.04
N PRO A 263 -8.64 20.05 0.60
CA PRO A 263 -8.28 20.15 2.00
C PRO A 263 -9.38 19.59 2.91
N VAL A 264 -9.00 18.88 3.95
CA VAL A 264 -9.94 18.33 4.93
C VAL A 264 -10.12 19.33 6.07
N ALA A 265 -11.37 19.59 6.44
CA ALA A 265 -11.67 20.38 7.62
C ALA A 265 -11.31 19.61 8.89
N THR A 266 -10.71 20.30 9.87
CA THR A 266 -10.26 19.67 11.13
C THR A 266 -11.41 19.36 12.09
N ASN A 267 -12.55 20.08 11.97
CA ASN A 267 -13.75 19.92 12.79
C ASN A 267 -14.61 18.75 12.30
N VAL A 268 -14.06 17.55 12.28
CA VAL A 268 -14.79 16.34 11.83
C VAL A 268 -15.79 15.86 12.88
N THR A 269 -16.93 15.34 12.41
CA THR A 269 -17.93 14.71 13.27
C THR A 269 -17.78 13.21 13.25
N ILE A 270 -17.63 12.62 14.44
CA ILE A 270 -17.56 11.17 14.65
C ILE A 270 -18.70 10.78 15.59
N PRO A 271 -19.60 9.88 15.17
CA PRO A 271 -20.68 9.43 16.06
C PRO A 271 -20.10 8.82 17.35
N TRP A 272 -20.71 9.15 18.48
CA TRP A 272 -20.25 8.75 19.81
C TRP A 272 -20.08 7.22 19.98
N ALA A 273 -20.95 6.45 19.33
CA ALA A 273 -20.88 4.98 19.38
C ALA A 273 -19.56 4.43 18.79
N TYR A 274 -19.01 5.07 17.74
CA TYR A 274 -17.71 4.68 17.20
C TYR A 274 -16.57 5.08 18.13
N ARG A 275 -16.68 6.21 18.85
CA ARG A 275 -15.68 6.58 19.85
C ARG A 275 -15.57 5.53 20.95
N LEU A 276 -16.70 5.13 21.53
CA LEU A 276 -16.73 4.06 22.53
C LEU A 276 -16.20 2.73 22.01
N LEU A 277 -16.53 2.39 20.75
CA LEU A 277 -16.07 1.14 20.16
C LEU A 277 -14.55 1.14 19.94
N PHE A 278 -13.99 2.26 19.53
CA PHE A 278 -12.55 2.40 19.27
C PHE A 278 -11.73 2.77 20.53
N ASP A 279 -12.35 2.95 21.68
CA ASP A 279 -11.65 2.95 22.96
C ASP A 279 -11.17 1.55 23.34
N GLU A 280 -11.78 0.50 22.76
CA GLU A 280 -11.35 -0.89 22.91
C GLU A 280 -10.19 -1.21 21.97
N ASP A 281 -9.01 -1.47 22.50
CA ASP A 281 -7.78 -1.71 21.74
C ASP A 281 -7.91 -2.84 20.70
N TRP A 282 -8.60 -3.93 21.05
CA TRP A 282 -8.76 -5.07 20.15
C TRP A 282 -9.58 -4.72 18.90
N VAL A 283 -10.55 -3.80 19.01
CA VAL A 283 -11.32 -3.31 17.86
C VAL A 283 -10.43 -2.49 16.93
N ARG A 284 -9.62 -1.61 17.49
CA ARG A 284 -8.69 -0.79 16.69
C ARG A 284 -7.64 -1.64 15.99
N GLN A 285 -7.20 -2.72 16.61
CA GLN A 285 -6.22 -3.64 16.02
C GLN A 285 -6.78 -4.46 14.85
N ALA A 286 -8.10 -4.67 14.80
CA ALA A 286 -8.75 -5.42 13.72
C ALA A 286 -8.86 -4.63 12.41
N PHE A 287 -8.64 -3.32 12.46
CA PHE A 287 -8.75 -2.37 11.34
C PHE A 287 -7.47 -1.54 11.25
#